data_e53523769e1e71073bc208ebead6aa52
#
_entry.id   e53523769e1e71073bc208ebead6aa52
#
_cell.length_a   1.000
_cell.length_b   1.000
_cell.length_c   1.000
_cell.angle_alpha   90.00
_cell.angle_beta   90.00
_cell.angle_gamma   90.00
#
_symmetry.space_group_name_H-M   'P 1'
#
loop_
_entity.id
_entity.type
_entity.pdbx_description
1 polymer ?
#
loop_
_entity_poly.entity_id
_entity_poly.type
_entity_poly.pdbx_seq_one_letter_code
_entity_poly.pdbx_strand_id
1 'polypeptide(L)'
;ESDPTPEEKLLRAIFGDKAGDVKDASKKAPPSLKGVVIDTKLFARPKKDKEERDKSKAELKKVMKLYGKDLLEIRRIMIEKTTALLAGKTCGGIRHKFGTVIVEKGVKFTAKNIEELLFPEKNMYRDESTYAVPEEANLLPDLIVEDATADAEVNANFLQLIKNFHGRRNEIAGQFKRERFVLEVGDELPAGIVKLAKVYIAQKRKLKVGDKMAGRHGNKGVVARIVREEDMPFLEDGTPVDIVLNPLGVPSRMNLGQIYETVLGWAGQKLGKRYATPIFDGGTEAEVAAELTLAGLPDWGRTYLYNGLTGDKFDQPVTVGIIYMLKLGHLVDDKMHARSIGPYSLITQQPLGGKAQFGGQRFGEMEVWALEAFGAANILQEILTVKSDDVIGRAKAYEAIVKGENMPKPNIPESFNVLIHELRGLALEITLE
;
A
#
# COMPACT_ATOMS: atom_id res chain seq x y z
N GLU A 1 7.41 18.65 -24.59
CA GLU A 1 8.48 18.89 -25.57
C GLU A 1 9.67 19.48 -24.81
N SER A 2 10.71 18.70 -24.59
CA SER A 2 12.03 19.24 -24.28
C SER A 2 12.58 19.82 -25.58
N ASP A 3 13.35 20.92 -25.51
CA ASP A 3 14.08 21.41 -26.68
C ASP A 3 14.84 20.22 -27.29
N PRO A 4 14.56 19.88 -28.55
CA PRO A 4 15.18 18.71 -29.18
C PRO A 4 16.69 18.89 -29.22
N THR A 5 17.42 17.83 -28.89
CA THR A 5 18.88 17.81 -29.05
C THR A 5 19.26 18.09 -30.51
N PRO A 6 20.48 18.57 -30.80
CA PRO A 6 20.90 18.77 -32.19
C PRO A 6 20.73 17.54 -33.07
N GLU A 7 20.88 16.33 -32.48
CA GLU A 7 20.70 15.04 -33.15
C GLU A 7 19.23 14.76 -33.44
N GLU A 8 18.33 15.09 -32.52
CA GLU A 8 16.88 14.98 -32.73
C GLU A 8 16.39 15.99 -33.78
N LYS A 9 16.95 17.19 -33.83
CA LYS A 9 16.65 18.16 -34.89
C LYS A 9 17.07 17.64 -36.26
N LEU A 10 18.20 16.97 -36.34
CA LEU A 10 18.67 16.33 -37.56
C LEU A 10 17.75 15.16 -37.96
N LEU A 11 17.35 14.33 -37.03
CA LEU A 11 16.40 13.25 -37.25
C LEU A 11 15.01 13.75 -37.69
N ARG A 12 14.52 14.85 -37.12
CA ARG A 12 13.29 15.52 -37.59
C ARG A 12 13.41 16.06 -39.02
N ALA A 13 14.57 16.61 -39.38
CA ALA A 13 14.82 17.11 -40.73
C ALA A 13 14.87 15.98 -41.76
N ILE A 14 15.33 14.78 -41.39
CA ILE A 14 15.48 13.63 -42.31
C ILE A 14 14.18 12.82 -42.40
N PHE A 15 13.48 12.59 -41.27
CA PHE A 15 12.31 11.71 -41.18
C PHE A 15 10.95 12.44 -41.05
N GLY A 16 10.96 13.77 -41.08
CA GLY A 16 9.78 14.62 -40.96
C GLY A 16 9.27 14.75 -39.53
N ASP A 17 8.26 15.60 -39.34
CA ASP A 17 7.69 15.99 -38.00
C ASP A 17 7.16 14.85 -37.18
N LYS A 18 6.88 13.69 -37.77
CA LYS A 18 6.38 12.49 -37.04
C LYS A 18 7.38 11.89 -36.04
N ALA A 19 8.65 12.23 -36.13
CA ALA A 19 9.70 11.79 -35.21
C ALA A 19 9.61 12.46 -33.81
N GLY A 20 8.76 13.49 -33.64
CA GLY A 20 8.63 14.26 -32.40
C GLY A 20 7.32 14.10 -31.67
N ASP A 21 6.42 13.23 -32.13
CA ASP A 21 5.13 13.04 -31.48
C ASP A 21 5.31 12.41 -30.09
N VAL A 22 4.71 13.04 -29.10
CA VAL A 22 4.68 12.53 -27.73
C VAL A 22 3.86 11.23 -27.73
N LYS A 23 4.52 10.10 -27.44
CA LYS A 23 3.85 8.81 -27.31
C LYS A 23 3.31 8.63 -25.91
N ASP A 24 2.12 8.04 -25.80
CA ASP A 24 1.55 7.64 -24.52
C ASP A 24 2.35 6.45 -23.95
N ALA A 25 3.14 6.71 -22.89
CA ALA A 25 3.90 5.70 -22.14
C ALA A 25 3.20 5.28 -20.86
N SER A 26 1.89 5.54 -20.72
CA SER A 26 1.12 5.25 -19.50
C SER A 26 1.08 3.76 -19.20
N LYS A 27 1.15 3.42 -17.92
CA LYS A 27 0.85 2.07 -17.46
C LYS A 27 -0.64 1.79 -17.61
N LYS A 28 -0.97 0.70 -18.28
CA LYS A 28 -2.35 0.20 -18.35
C LYS A 28 -2.71 -0.48 -17.03
N ALA A 29 -3.94 -0.27 -16.58
CA ALA A 29 -4.47 -0.95 -15.40
C ALA A 29 -4.50 -2.47 -15.63
N PRO A 30 -4.11 -3.30 -14.64
CA PRO A 30 -4.24 -4.75 -14.74
C PRO A 30 -5.72 -5.14 -14.86
N PRO A 31 -6.05 -6.25 -15.57
CA PRO A 31 -7.45 -6.64 -15.84
C PRO A 31 -8.31 -6.88 -14.60
N SER A 32 -7.69 -7.24 -13.48
CA SER A 32 -8.37 -7.49 -12.19
C SER A 32 -8.60 -6.25 -11.34
N LEU A 33 -8.16 -5.07 -11.77
CA LEU A 33 -8.26 -3.84 -10.99
C LEU A 33 -9.69 -3.30 -11.04
N LYS A 34 -10.34 -3.26 -9.87
CA LYS A 34 -11.62 -2.58 -9.63
C LYS A 34 -11.48 -1.72 -8.39
N GLY A 35 -12.00 -0.51 -8.39
CA GLY A 35 -11.91 0.32 -7.21
C GLY A 35 -12.43 1.72 -7.42
N VAL A 36 -12.39 2.52 -6.36
CA VAL A 36 -12.79 3.92 -6.36
C VAL A 36 -11.54 4.78 -6.35
N VAL A 37 -11.49 5.77 -7.21
CA VAL A 37 -10.42 6.75 -7.22
C VAL A 37 -10.56 7.64 -5.99
N ILE A 38 -9.52 7.66 -5.13
CA ILE A 38 -9.50 8.47 -3.90
C ILE A 38 -8.82 9.80 -4.15
N ASP A 39 -7.70 9.77 -4.88
CA ASP A 39 -6.86 10.95 -5.10
C ASP A 39 -6.18 10.87 -6.47
N THR A 40 -5.88 12.02 -7.03
CA THR A 40 -5.15 12.14 -8.29
C THR A 40 -4.08 13.21 -8.14
N LYS A 41 -2.85 12.89 -8.51
CA LYS A 41 -1.74 13.86 -8.52
C LYS A 41 -1.18 13.96 -9.93
N LEU A 42 -1.11 15.18 -10.42
CA LEU A 42 -0.51 15.49 -11.71
C LEU A 42 0.85 16.15 -11.49
N PHE A 43 1.87 15.57 -12.05
CA PHE A 43 3.23 16.09 -12.09
C PHE A 43 3.54 16.55 -13.51
N ALA A 44 4.07 17.75 -13.66
CA ALA A 44 4.40 18.29 -14.97
C ALA A 44 5.72 19.08 -14.91
N ARG A 45 6.49 19.03 -15.99
CA ARG A 45 7.64 19.93 -16.13
C ARG A 45 7.12 21.33 -16.47
N PRO A 46 7.65 22.39 -15.83
CA PRO A 46 7.27 23.73 -16.16
C PRO A 46 7.70 24.04 -17.62
N LYS A 47 6.78 24.46 -18.43
CA LYS A 47 7.08 24.95 -19.75
C LYS A 47 7.69 26.36 -19.64
N LYS A 48 8.59 26.69 -20.55
CA LYS A 48 9.27 27.99 -20.58
C LYS A 48 8.43 29.13 -21.20
N ASP A 49 7.16 28.88 -21.53
CA ASP A 49 6.27 29.83 -22.16
C ASP A 49 5.88 30.98 -21.21
N LYS A 50 5.81 32.21 -21.75
CA LYS A 50 5.47 33.40 -20.97
C LYS A 50 4.13 33.31 -20.27
N GLU A 51 3.11 32.77 -20.93
CA GLU A 51 1.76 32.61 -20.36
C GLU A 51 1.71 31.65 -19.14
N GLU A 52 2.47 30.55 -19.20
CA GLU A 52 2.54 29.61 -18.07
C GLU A 52 3.35 30.19 -16.91
N ARG A 53 4.39 30.98 -17.18
CA ARG A 53 5.13 31.71 -16.13
C ARG A 53 4.25 32.73 -15.39
N ASP A 54 3.37 33.41 -16.10
CA ASP A 54 2.48 34.39 -15.47
C ASP A 54 1.36 33.69 -14.66
N LYS A 55 0.89 32.54 -15.11
CA LYS A 55 -0.02 31.67 -14.34
C LYS A 55 0.65 31.15 -13.06
N SER A 56 1.87 30.62 -13.16
CA SER A 56 2.64 30.16 -11.99
C SER A 56 2.90 31.26 -10.98
N LYS A 57 3.21 32.48 -11.43
CA LYS A 57 3.34 33.65 -10.56
C LYS A 57 2.04 34.03 -9.87
N ALA A 58 0.90 33.94 -10.56
CA ALA A 58 -0.41 34.20 -9.97
C ALA A 58 -0.78 33.14 -8.92
N GLU A 59 -0.46 31.86 -9.18
CA GLU A 59 -0.64 30.79 -8.21
C GLU A 59 0.29 30.93 -7.01
N LEU A 60 1.54 31.29 -7.22
CA LEU A 60 2.49 31.57 -6.14
C LEU A 60 1.97 32.66 -5.20
N LYS A 61 1.40 33.74 -5.75
CA LYS A 61 0.76 34.79 -4.93
C LYS A 61 -0.40 34.26 -4.11
N LYS A 62 -1.22 33.34 -4.65
CA LYS A 62 -2.31 32.70 -3.91
C LYS A 62 -1.79 31.84 -2.76
N VAL A 63 -0.75 31.04 -3.01
CA VAL A 63 -0.12 30.17 -2.01
C VAL A 63 0.52 31.02 -0.90
N MET A 64 1.22 32.11 -1.26
CA MET A 64 1.75 33.06 -0.28
C MET A 64 0.65 33.67 0.60
N LYS A 65 -0.49 34.03 -0.02
CA LYS A 65 -1.63 34.59 0.72
C LYS A 65 -2.25 33.58 1.69
N LEU A 66 -2.36 32.32 1.29
CA LEU A 66 -2.85 31.24 2.16
C LEU A 66 -1.88 31.01 3.33
N TYR A 67 -0.59 30.90 3.04
CA TYR A 67 0.45 30.76 4.05
C TYR A 67 0.40 31.88 5.10
N GLY A 68 0.24 33.15 4.66
CA GLY A 68 0.08 34.26 5.57
C GLY A 68 -1.17 34.15 6.45
N LYS A 69 -2.30 33.71 5.91
CA LYS A 69 -3.54 33.46 6.67
C LYS A 69 -3.39 32.37 7.72
N ASP A 70 -2.79 31.25 7.34
CA ASP A 70 -2.58 30.11 8.24
C ASP A 70 -1.65 30.47 9.40
N LEU A 71 -0.61 31.27 9.14
CA LEU A 71 0.27 31.77 10.17
C LEU A 71 -0.44 32.72 11.15
N LEU A 72 -1.29 33.61 10.63
CA LEU A 72 -2.09 34.51 11.48
C LEU A 72 -3.09 33.73 12.34
N GLU A 73 -3.70 32.70 11.80
CA GLU A 73 -4.64 31.85 12.53
C GLU A 73 -3.95 31.11 13.69
N ILE A 74 -2.79 30.49 13.44
CA ILE A 74 -2.01 29.82 14.50
C ILE A 74 -1.60 30.83 15.59
N ARG A 75 -1.18 32.01 15.19
CA ARG A 75 -0.84 33.09 16.12
C ARG A 75 -2.04 33.46 17.01
N ARG A 76 -3.21 33.63 16.42
CA ARG A 76 -4.46 33.91 17.15
C ARG A 76 -4.78 32.79 18.15
N ILE A 77 -4.71 31.54 17.72
CA ILE A 77 -4.96 30.38 18.58
C ILE A 77 -3.94 30.30 19.73
N MET A 78 -2.67 30.62 19.46
CA MET A 78 -1.64 30.65 20.49
C MET A 78 -1.92 31.70 21.55
N ILE A 79 -2.25 32.93 21.13
CA ILE A 79 -2.59 34.03 22.04
C ILE A 79 -3.83 33.67 22.88
N GLU A 80 -4.87 33.16 22.26
CA GLU A 80 -6.12 32.78 22.93
C GLU A 80 -5.88 31.70 24.00
N LYS A 81 -5.20 30.63 23.65
CA LYS A 81 -4.89 29.52 24.57
C LYS A 81 -3.95 29.95 25.71
N THR A 82 -2.94 30.76 25.39
CA THR A 82 -2.02 31.25 26.41
C THR A 82 -2.72 32.26 27.33
N THR A 83 -3.61 33.06 26.81
CA THR A 83 -4.44 33.98 27.63
C THR A 83 -5.36 33.20 28.56
N ALA A 84 -6.03 32.15 28.06
CA ALA A 84 -6.88 31.28 28.89
C ALA A 84 -6.08 30.59 30.01
N LEU A 85 -4.81 30.25 29.78
CA LEU A 85 -3.96 29.58 30.75
C LEU A 85 -3.36 30.52 31.80
N LEU A 86 -2.92 31.71 31.40
CA LEU A 86 -2.13 32.66 32.23
C LEU A 86 -2.89 33.86 32.75
N ALA A 87 -4.05 34.24 32.18
CA ALA A 87 -4.77 35.43 32.59
C ALA A 87 -5.11 35.43 34.08
N GLY A 88 -4.82 36.57 34.75
CA GLY A 88 -5.05 36.73 36.18
C GLY A 88 -4.01 36.14 37.12
N LYS A 89 -3.07 35.34 36.61
CA LYS A 89 -1.97 34.80 37.43
C LYS A 89 -0.82 35.80 37.53
N THR A 90 -0.03 35.68 38.59
CA THR A 90 1.15 36.53 38.84
C THR A 90 2.38 35.89 38.17
N CYS A 91 3.14 36.69 37.47
CA CYS A 91 4.40 36.27 36.83
C CYS A 91 5.48 36.01 37.85
N GLY A 92 6.17 34.85 37.72
CA GLY A 92 7.36 34.51 38.50
C GLY A 92 8.65 35.09 37.95
N GLY A 93 8.61 35.71 36.75
CA GLY A 93 9.73 36.30 36.03
C GLY A 93 10.07 35.53 34.77
N ILE A 94 9.68 36.05 33.58
CA ILE A 94 10.01 35.40 32.30
C ILE A 94 11.26 36.05 31.72
N ARG A 95 12.22 35.24 31.35
CA ARG A 95 13.51 35.69 30.79
C ARG A 95 13.71 35.14 29.40
N HIS A 96 14.40 35.90 28.57
CA HIS A 96 14.93 35.38 27.31
C HIS A 96 16.11 34.47 27.58
N LYS A 97 16.35 33.49 26.72
CA LYS A 97 17.48 32.56 26.80
C LYS A 97 18.85 33.26 26.96
N PHE A 98 18.96 34.49 26.49
CA PHE A 98 20.16 35.33 26.63
C PHE A 98 20.17 36.19 27.91
N GLY A 99 19.28 35.94 28.87
CA GLY A 99 19.29 36.56 30.21
C GLY A 99 18.51 37.87 30.34
N THR A 100 17.96 38.44 29.28
CA THR A 100 17.13 39.64 29.33
C THR A 100 15.77 39.35 29.98
N VAL A 101 15.38 40.12 30.98
CA VAL A 101 14.07 39.99 31.62
C VAL A 101 13.02 40.63 30.69
N ILE A 102 12.01 39.83 30.31
CA ILE A 102 10.92 40.26 29.44
C ILE A 102 9.72 40.71 30.26
N VAL A 103 9.38 39.93 31.31
CA VAL A 103 8.32 40.29 32.24
C VAL A 103 8.87 40.17 33.67
N GLU A 104 8.75 41.26 34.44
CA GLU A 104 9.23 41.30 35.83
C GLU A 104 8.39 40.42 36.75
N LYS A 105 9.01 39.95 37.83
CA LYS A 105 8.34 39.18 38.88
C LYS A 105 7.25 40.00 39.58
N GLY A 106 6.07 39.43 39.76
CA GLY A 106 4.96 40.08 40.46
C GLY A 106 3.95 40.77 39.55
N VAL A 107 4.21 40.90 38.25
CA VAL A 107 3.28 41.50 37.29
C VAL A 107 2.14 40.51 37.01
N LYS A 108 0.90 40.96 36.99
CA LYS A 108 -0.25 40.12 36.60
C LYS A 108 -0.37 39.99 35.09
N PHE A 109 -0.60 38.82 34.59
CA PHE A 109 -0.82 38.56 33.18
C PHE A 109 -2.17 39.13 32.73
N THR A 110 -2.13 39.99 31.73
CA THR A 110 -3.29 40.52 31.00
C THR A 110 -3.19 40.07 29.55
N ALA A 111 -4.32 40.03 28.83
CA ALA A 111 -4.33 39.63 27.41
C ALA A 111 -3.35 40.47 26.57
N LYS A 112 -3.22 41.77 26.87
CA LYS A 112 -2.31 42.68 26.16
C LYS A 112 -0.83 42.34 26.42
N ASN A 113 -0.48 42.09 27.68
CA ASN A 113 0.91 41.76 28.06
C ASN A 113 1.31 40.37 27.52
N ILE A 114 0.37 39.43 27.43
CA ILE A 114 0.60 38.11 26.85
C ILE A 114 0.84 38.22 25.33
N GLU A 115 0.07 39.02 24.65
CA GLU A 115 0.27 39.26 23.22
C GLU A 115 1.62 39.93 22.93
N GLU A 116 2.02 40.92 23.72
CA GLU A 116 3.33 41.58 23.62
C GLU A 116 4.48 40.63 24.00
N LEU A 117 4.28 39.75 24.96
CA LEU A 117 5.26 38.72 25.35
C LEU A 117 5.53 37.72 24.23
N LEU A 118 4.45 37.21 23.62
CA LEU A 118 4.58 36.17 22.60
C LEU A 118 5.02 36.75 21.25
N PHE A 119 4.56 37.97 20.91
CA PHE A 119 4.81 38.57 19.62
C PHE A 119 5.07 40.09 19.79
N PRO A 120 6.30 40.49 20.20
CA PRO A 120 6.65 41.86 20.51
C PRO A 120 6.53 42.82 19.32
N GLU A 121 6.62 42.33 18.09
CA GLU A 121 6.57 43.21 16.90
C GLU A 121 5.16 43.27 16.29
N LYS A 122 4.33 44.22 16.80
CA LYS A 122 2.96 44.43 16.33
C LYS A 122 2.83 45.06 14.94
N ASN A 123 3.86 45.78 14.48
CA ASN A 123 3.71 46.68 13.34
C ASN A 123 4.00 46.05 11.96
N MET A 124 4.47 44.83 11.89
CA MET A 124 4.88 44.18 10.64
C MET A 124 3.74 43.58 9.83
N TYR A 125 2.52 43.47 10.39
CA TYR A 125 1.42 42.73 9.78
C TYR A 125 0.19 43.57 9.43
N ARG A 126 0.26 44.88 9.42
CA ARG A 126 -0.88 45.76 9.13
C ARG A 126 -1.14 45.99 7.65
N ASP A 127 -0.21 45.65 6.78
CA ASP A 127 -0.36 45.90 5.35
C ASP A 127 -0.80 44.60 4.65
N GLU A 128 -2.11 44.43 4.40
CA GLU A 128 -2.69 43.30 3.68
C GLU A 128 -2.20 43.20 2.22
N SER A 129 -1.48 44.22 1.73
CA SER A 129 -0.98 44.26 0.35
C SER A 129 0.40 43.60 0.17
N THR A 130 1.18 43.45 1.23
CA THR A 130 2.54 42.89 1.18
C THR A 130 2.62 41.58 1.99
N TYR A 131 2.21 40.48 1.41
CA TYR A 131 2.32 39.13 2.00
C TYR A 131 3.75 38.54 2.04
N ALA A 132 4.76 39.37 2.02
CA ALA A 132 6.12 38.96 2.33
C ALA A 132 6.31 38.98 3.85
N VAL A 133 5.80 37.93 4.51
CA VAL A 133 6.04 37.71 5.95
C VAL A 133 7.48 37.23 6.09
N PRO A 134 8.40 38.01 6.69
CA PRO A 134 9.73 37.47 6.99
C PRO A 134 9.58 36.25 7.88
N GLU A 135 10.29 35.19 7.56
CA GLU A 135 10.29 33.95 8.39
C GLU A 135 10.59 34.26 9.87
N GLU A 136 11.35 35.30 10.12
CA GLU A 136 11.78 35.77 11.44
C GLU A 136 10.67 36.37 12.30
N ALA A 137 9.67 37.00 11.68
CA ALA A 137 8.61 37.71 12.42
C ALA A 137 7.55 36.82 13.09
N ASN A 138 7.52 35.51 12.78
CA ASN A 138 6.67 34.53 13.41
C ASN A 138 7.44 33.57 14.37
N LEU A 139 8.65 33.95 14.74
CA LEU A 139 9.37 33.23 15.78
C LEU A 139 8.88 33.73 17.14
N LEU A 140 8.44 32.80 17.99
CA LEU A 140 8.35 33.09 19.40
C LEU A 140 9.76 33.38 19.91
N PRO A 141 9.94 34.39 20.74
CA PRO A 141 11.22 34.61 21.41
C PRO A 141 11.58 33.36 22.23
N ASP A 142 12.87 33.03 22.30
CA ASP A 142 13.38 31.92 23.12
C ASP A 142 13.16 32.23 24.61
N LEU A 143 12.00 31.84 25.13
CA LEU A 143 11.55 32.12 26.49
C LEU A 143 11.94 30.97 27.44
N ILE A 144 12.50 31.36 28.58
CA ILE A 144 12.64 30.46 29.73
C ILE A 144 11.36 30.62 30.55
N VAL A 145 10.52 29.58 30.51
CA VAL A 145 9.16 29.59 31.09
C VAL A 145 9.02 28.65 32.31
N GLU A 146 10.13 28.09 32.78
CA GLU A 146 10.13 27.16 33.91
C GLU A 146 9.54 27.78 35.18
N ASP A 147 9.82 29.10 35.39
CA ASP A 147 9.32 29.87 36.52
C ASP A 147 8.27 30.94 36.09
N ALA A 148 7.54 30.71 34.99
CA ALA A 148 6.59 31.69 34.50
C ALA A 148 5.48 32.01 35.49
N THR A 149 5.04 31.06 36.30
CA THR A 149 4.08 31.20 37.38
C THR A 149 4.51 30.38 38.61
N ALA A 150 3.87 30.60 39.76
CA ALA A 150 4.09 29.76 40.97
C ALA A 150 3.59 28.32 40.83
N ASP A 151 2.80 28.05 39.81
CA ASP A 151 2.13 26.77 39.54
C ASP A 151 2.94 25.92 38.54
N ALA A 152 3.56 24.82 38.96
CA ALA A 152 4.38 23.96 38.12
C ALA A 152 3.58 23.31 36.98
N GLU A 153 2.32 22.96 37.18
CA GLU A 153 1.46 22.36 36.17
C GLU A 153 1.15 23.37 35.04
N VAL A 154 0.89 24.61 35.41
CA VAL A 154 0.64 25.70 34.45
C VAL A 154 1.88 25.98 33.60
N ASN A 155 3.06 25.96 34.22
CA ASN A 155 4.32 26.14 33.50
C ASN A 155 4.58 25.00 32.53
N ALA A 156 4.32 23.74 32.92
CA ALA A 156 4.43 22.58 32.03
C ALA A 156 3.46 22.68 30.83
N ASN A 157 2.21 23.08 31.08
CA ASN A 157 1.21 23.26 30.04
C ASN A 157 1.59 24.43 29.09
N PHE A 158 2.15 25.49 29.61
CA PHE A 158 2.63 26.61 28.78
C PHE A 158 3.82 26.21 27.91
N LEU A 159 4.78 25.46 28.46
CA LEU A 159 5.89 24.90 27.68
C LEU A 159 5.37 23.96 26.56
N GLN A 160 4.36 23.15 26.85
CA GLN A 160 3.74 22.28 25.87
C GLN A 160 3.04 23.05 24.75
N LEU A 161 2.35 24.17 25.09
CA LEU A 161 1.76 25.05 24.08
C LEU A 161 2.81 25.65 23.14
N ILE A 162 3.95 26.08 23.68
CA ILE A 162 5.08 26.60 22.89
C ILE A 162 5.61 25.54 21.94
N LYS A 163 5.83 24.31 22.42
CA LYS A 163 6.28 23.18 21.59
C LYS A 163 5.28 22.86 20.47
N ASN A 164 4.00 22.83 20.81
CA ASN A 164 2.93 22.56 19.82
C ASN A 164 2.85 23.65 18.76
N PHE A 165 3.01 24.92 19.15
CA PHE A 165 3.04 26.03 18.21
C PHE A 165 4.23 25.91 17.23
N HIS A 166 5.44 25.64 17.73
CA HIS A 166 6.61 25.43 16.89
C HIS A 166 6.42 24.24 15.94
N GLY A 167 5.86 23.12 16.42
CA GLY A 167 5.56 21.95 15.59
C GLY A 167 4.63 22.32 14.43
N ARG A 168 3.50 22.97 14.76
CA ARG A 168 2.51 23.36 13.75
C ARG A 168 3.01 24.41 12.76
N ARG A 169 3.76 25.39 13.25
CA ARG A 169 4.42 26.39 12.39
C ARG A 169 5.37 25.72 11.40
N ASN A 170 6.21 24.78 11.88
CA ASN A 170 7.16 24.09 11.02
C ASN A 170 6.46 23.22 9.97
N GLU A 171 5.33 22.59 10.29
CA GLU A 171 4.50 21.86 9.32
C GLU A 171 4.03 22.78 8.20
N ILE A 172 3.45 23.94 8.54
CA ILE A 172 2.94 24.90 7.55
C ILE A 172 4.07 25.51 6.73
N ALA A 173 5.20 25.86 7.35
CA ALA A 173 6.38 26.34 6.64
C ALA A 173 6.94 25.26 5.69
N GLY A 174 6.92 24.00 6.12
CA GLY A 174 7.32 22.86 5.30
C GLY A 174 6.37 22.62 4.10
N GLN A 175 5.06 22.81 4.29
CA GLN A 175 4.09 22.75 3.19
C GLN A 175 4.31 23.88 2.20
N PHE A 176 4.43 25.11 2.68
CA PHE A 176 4.69 26.27 1.83
C PHE A 176 5.98 26.13 1.02
N LYS A 177 7.08 25.67 1.64
CA LYS A 177 8.36 25.45 0.93
C LYS A 177 8.20 24.41 -0.18
N ARG A 178 7.44 23.33 0.05
CA ARG A 178 7.16 22.30 -0.97
C ARG A 178 6.32 22.85 -2.12
N GLU A 179 5.22 23.54 -1.84
CA GLU A 179 4.34 24.11 -2.86
C GLU A 179 5.05 25.17 -3.68
N ARG A 180 5.82 26.03 -3.01
CA ARG A 180 6.66 27.03 -3.68
C ARG A 180 7.68 26.39 -4.60
N PHE A 181 8.38 25.34 -4.13
CA PHE A 181 9.38 24.62 -4.92
C PHE A 181 8.74 24.01 -6.18
N VAL A 182 7.58 23.38 -6.06
CA VAL A 182 6.86 22.81 -7.21
C VAL A 182 6.48 23.87 -8.24
N LEU A 183 6.05 25.07 -7.79
CA LEU A 183 5.66 26.17 -8.68
C LEU A 183 6.86 26.89 -9.33
N GLU A 184 8.00 27.01 -8.63
CA GLU A 184 9.21 27.69 -9.11
C GLU A 184 10.12 26.78 -9.96
N VAL A 185 10.35 25.56 -9.51
CA VAL A 185 11.29 24.60 -10.10
C VAL A 185 10.59 23.55 -10.95
N GLY A 186 9.34 23.21 -10.58
CA GLY A 186 8.57 22.12 -11.15
C GLY A 186 8.92 20.77 -10.56
N ASP A 187 8.24 19.74 -11.04
CA ASP A 187 8.45 18.38 -10.57
C ASP A 187 9.64 17.73 -11.27
N GLU A 188 10.45 16.98 -10.51
CA GLU A 188 11.50 16.14 -11.06
C GLU A 188 10.87 14.90 -11.71
N LEU A 189 10.84 14.89 -13.02
CA LEU A 189 10.37 13.76 -13.81
C LEU A 189 11.54 13.04 -14.48
N PRO A 190 11.47 11.71 -14.67
CA PRO A 190 12.47 10.96 -15.42
C PRO A 190 12.66 11.51 -16.85
N ALA A 191 13.82 11.28 -17.43
CA ALA A 191 14.11 11.70 -18.79
C ALA A 191 13.06 11.13 -19.77
N GLY A 192 12.60 11.96 -20.71
CA GLY A 192 11.59 11.58 -21.71
C GLY A 192 10.13 11.66 -21.25
N ILE A 193 9.85 11.92 -19.96
CA ILE A 193 8.48 12.09 -19.45
C ILE A 193 8.14 13.58 -19.34
N VAL A 194 7.07 13.99 -19.98
CA VAL A 194 6.56 15.37 -19.98
C VAL A 194 5.56 15.60 -18.87
N LYS A 195 4.63 14.66 -18.69
CA LYS A 195 3.60 14.67 -17.63
C LYS A 195 3.44 13.30 -17.03
N LEU A 196 3.24 13.23 -15.73
CA LEU A 196 2.96 12.01 -14.97
C LEU A 196 1.73 12.23 -14.11
N ALA A 197 0.68 11.45 -14.36
CA ALA A 197 -0.48 11.41 -13.49
C ALA A 197 -0.42 10.17 -12.60
N LYS A 198 -0.48 10.36 -11.28
CA LYS A 198 -0.65 9.28 -10.30
C LYS A 198 -2.09 9.24 -9.86
N VAL A 199 -2.74 8.13 -10.08
CA VAL A 199 -4.12 7.88 -9.67
C VAL A 199 -4.11 6.88 -8.52
N TYR A 200 -4.65 7.27 -7.37
CA TYR A 200 -4.76 6.42 -6.20
C TYR A 200 -6.13 5.77 -6.18
N ILE A 201 -6.15 4.44 -6.23
CA ILE A 201 -7.37 3.65 -6.30
C ILE A 201 -7.49 2.82 -5.03
N ALA A 202 -8.62 2.96 -4.32
CA ALA A 202 -8.95 2.10 -3.18
C ALA A 202 -9.87 0.97 -3.61
N GLN A 203 -9.57 -0.22 -3.12
CA GLN A 203 -10.39 -1.40 -3.31
C GLN A 203 -10.53 -2.15 -1.97
N LYS A 204 -11.77 -2.42 -1.57
CA LYS A 204 -12.03 -3.30 -0.43
C LYS A 204 -12.11 -4.74 -0.93
N ARG A 205 -11.14 -5.55 -0.55
CA ARG A 205 -11.08 -6.98 -0.91
C ARG A 205 -11.48 -7.83 0.29
N LYS A 206 -12.68 -8.42 0.21
CA LYS A 206 -13.14 -9.42 1.19
C LYS A 206 -12.36 -10.72 1.00
N LEU A 207 -12.30 -11.53 2.06
CA LEU A 207 -11.71 -12.85 2.00
C LEU A 207 -12.53 -13.76 1.09
N LYS A 208 -11.87 -14.50 0.22
CA LYS A 208 -12.47 -15.46 -0.70
C LYS A 208 -11.83 -16.83 -0.58
N VAL A 209 -12.52 -17.87 -1.04
CA VAL A 209 -11.95 -19.18 -1.22
C VAL A 209 -10.76 -19.09 -2.18
N GLY A 210 -9.64 -19.69 -1.81
CA GLY A 210 -8.38 -19.62 -2.56
C GLY A 210 -7.42 -18.52 -2.10
N ASP A 211 -7.85 -17.59 -1.23
CA ASP A 211 -6.95 -16.60 -0.64
C ASP A 211 -6.01 -17.25 0.38
N LYS A 212 -4.79 -16.73 0.44
CA LYS A 212 -3.76 -17.25 1.33
C LYS A 212 -3.78 -16.52 2.66
N MET A 213 -3.86 -17.29 3.74
CA MET A 213 -3.76 -16.80 5.11
C MET A 213 -2.59 -17.48 5.84
N ALA A 214 -2.08 -16.83 6.86
CA ALA A 214 -1.02 -17.40 7.70
C ALA A 214 -1.13 -16.86 9.13
N GLY A 215 -0.66 -17.66 10.10
CA GLY A 215 -0.35 -17.17 11.43
C GLY A 215 1.06 -16.59 11.51
N ARG A 216 1.53 -16.35 12.73
CA ARG A 216 2.89 -15.83 13.02
C ARG A 216 3.97 -16.90 13.17
N HIS A 217 3.60 -18.18 13.07
CA HIS A 217 4.47 -19.34 13.36
C HIS A 217 4.83 -20.17 12.13
N GLY A 218 4.79 -19.59 10.93
CA GLY A 218 5.05 -20.31 9.68
C GLY A 218 3.90 -21.22 9.23
N ASN A 219 2.77 -21.16 9.89
CA ASN A 219 1.55 -21.89 9.57
C ASN A 219 0.76 -21.18 8.47
N LYS A 220 1.12 -21.44 7.22
CA LYS A 220 0.44 -20.91 6.04
C LYS A 220 -0.62 -21.89 5.52
N GLY A 221 -1.70 -21.34 5.04
CA GLY A 221 -2.78 -22.13 4.45
C GLY A 221 -3.56 -21.33 3.40
N VAL A 222 -4.45 -21.99 2.73
CA VAL A 222 -5.37 -21.43 1.75
C VAL A 222 -6.79 -21.63 2.23
N VAL A 223 -7.64 -20.64 2.10
CA VAL A 223 -9.05 -20.74 2.46
C VAL A 223 -9.72 -21.76 1.52
N ALA A 224 -10.15 -22.88 2.09
CA ALA A 224 -10.78 -23.94 1.33
C ALA A 224 -12.30 -23.75 1.22
N ARG A 225 -12.95 -23.24 2.27
CA ARG A 225 -14.40 -23.09 2.35
C ARG A 225 -14.77 -21.90 3.20
N ILE A 226 -15.82 -21.21 2.84
CA ILE A 226 -16.48 -20.17 3.63
C ILE A 226 -17.90 -20.64 3.88
N VAL A 227 -18.27 -20.74 5.14
CA VAL A 227 -19.59 -21.20 5.60
C VAL A 227 -20.29 -20.05 6.33
N ARG A 228 -21.59 -20.17 6.51
CA ARG A 228 -22.36 -19.26 7.36
C ARG A 228 -21.97 -19.45 8.81
N GLU A 229 -22.13 -18.41 9.61
CA GLU A 229 -21.84 -18.44 11.03
C GLU A 229 -22.66 -19.50 11.79
N GLU A 230 -23.90 -19.70 11.36
CA GLU A 230 -24.84 -20.71 11.92
C GLU A 230 -24.36 -22.16 11.70
N ASP A 231 -23.63 -22.41 10.60
CA ASP A 231 -23.13 -23.74 10.22
C ASP A 231 -21.73 -24.03 10.82
N MET A 232 -21.13 -23.04 11.49
CA MET A 232 -19.82 -23.21 12.12
C MET A 232 -19.93 -23.99 13.43
N PRO A 233 -18.90 -24.75 13.81
CA PRO A 233 -18.85 -25.36 15.13
C PRO A 233 -18.94 -24.30 16.22
N PHE A 234 -19.60 -24.63 17.31
CA PHE A 234 -19.81 -23.69 18.43
C PHE A 234 -19.50 -24.33 19.80
N LEU A 235 -19.16 -23.47 20.74
CA LEU A 235 -18.92 -23.83 22.14
C LEU A 235 -20.25 -24.14 22.88
N GLU A 236 -20.16 -24.72 24.07
CA GLU A 236 -21.33 -25.02 24.92
C GLU A 236 -22.13 -23.76 25.32
N ASP A 237 -21.47 -22.59 25.34
CA ASP A 237 -22.09 -21.29 25.58
C ASP A 237 -22.79 -20.69 24.33
N GLY A 238 -22.76 -21.40 23.20
CA GLY A 238 -23.34 -20.97 21.94
C GLY A 238 -22.42 -20.07 21.08
N THR A 239 -21.20 -19.78 21.54
CA THR A 239 -20.25 -18.94 20.78
C THR A 239 -19.68 -19.72 19.58
N PRO A 240 -19.90 -19.26 18.33
CA PRO A 240 -19.35 -19.94 17.15
C PRO A 240 -17.83 -19.68 17.03
N VAL A 241 -17.12 -20.61 16.40
CA VAL A 241 -15.73 -20.41 16.02
C VAL A 241 -15.63 -19.67 14.67
N ASP A 242 -14.69 -18.74 14.57
CA ASP A 242 -14.50 -17.94 13.33
C ASP A 242 -13.72 -18.69 12.26
N ILE A 243 -12.81 -19.59 12.64
CA ILE A 243 -11.95 -20.33 11.74
C ILE A 243 -11.69 -21.75 12.27
N VAL A 244 -11.64 -22.70 11.35
CA VAL A 244 -11.22 -24.09 11.62
C VAL A 244 -9.92 -24.34 10.86
N LEU A 245 -8.90 -24.77 11.59
CA LEU A 245 -7.57 -25.06 11.05
C LEU A 245 -7.32 -26.58 11.01
N ASN A 246 -6.65 -27.03 9.95
CA ASN A 246 -6.28 -28.42 9.82
C ASN A 246 -5.12 -28.78 10.78
N PRO A 247 -5.30 -29.70 11.75
CA PRO A 247 -4.27 -30.04 12.71
C PRO A 247 -3.08 -30.80 12.11
N LEU A 248 -3.22 -31.42 10.93
CA LEU A 248 -2.13 -32.14 10.25
C LEU A 248 -0.93 -31.28 9.89
N GLY A 249 -1.13 -29.95 9.81
CA GLY A 249 -0.05 -29.01 9.58
C GLY A 249 0.89 -28.76 10.77
N VAL A 250 0.55 -29.25 11.97
CA VAL A 250 1.32 -29.00 13.20
C VAL A 250 2.40 -30.06 13.47
N PRO A 251 2.10 -31.37 13.49
CA PRO A 251 3.05 -32.40 13.93
C PRO A 251 4.31 -32.47 13.08
N SER A 252 4.16 -32.45 11.76
CA SER A 252 5.29 -32.54 10.83
C SER A 252 6.19 -31.32 10.83
N ARG A 253 5.67 -30.16 11.20
CA ARG A 253 6.40 -28.88 11.18
C ARG A 253 6.87 -28.44 12.56
N MET A 254 6.43 -29.09 13.62
CA MET A 254 6.85 -28.86 15.00
C MET A 254 6.75 -27.39 15.45
N ASN A 255 5.86 -26.60 14.86
CA ASN A 255 5.63 -25.20 15.20
C ASN A 255 4.62 -25.07 16.36
N LEU A 256 5.02 -25.54 17.53
CA LEU A 256 4.16 -25.60 18.73
C LEU A 256 3.74 -24.22 19.25
N GLY A 257 4.48 -23.17 18.92
CA GLY A 257 4.17 -21.80 19.31
C GLY A 257 2.76 -21.35 18.91
N GLN A 258 2.19 -21.88 17.84
CA GLN A 258 0.81 -21.57 17.45
C GLN A 258 -0.22 -22.14 18.45
N ILE A 259 0.06 -23.26 19.10
CA ILE A 259 -0.79 -23.86 20.12
C ILE A 259 -0.74 -23.00 21.38
N TYR A 260 0.47 -22.64 21.83
CA TYR A 260 0.67 -21.75 22.97
C TYR A 260 -0.03 -20.40 22.76
N GLU A 261 0.13 -19.80 21.57
CA GLU A 261 -0.55 -18.55 21.22
C GLU A 261 -2.08 -18.68 21.31
N THR A 262 -2.63 -19.75 20.75
CA THR A 262 -4.07 -19.99 20.70
C THR A 262 -4.66 -20.10 22.11
N VAL A 263 -4.01 -20.86 22.95
CA VAL A 263 -4.45 -21.14 24.31
C VAL A 263 -4.31 -19.93 25.22
N LEU A 264 -3.16 -19.25 25.21
CA LEU A 264 -2.95 -18.01 25.94
C LEU A 264 -3.85 -16.88 25.44
N GLY A 265 -4.13 -16.84 24.13
CA GLY A 265 -5.08 -15.90 23.56
C GLY A 265 -6.47 -16.01 24.17
N TRP A 266 -6.96 -17.23 24.41
CA TRP A 266 -8.24 -17.48 25.06
C TRP A 266 -8.21 -17.05 26.53
N ALA A 267 -7.14 -17.42 27.26
CA ALA A 267 -6.95 -16.98 28.64
C ALA A 267 -6.92 -15.44 28.73
N GLY A 268 -6.19 -14.80 27.83
CA GLY A 268 -6.11 -13.34 27.78
C GLY A 268 -7.44 -12.64 27.51
N GLN A 269 -8.27 -13.19 26.64
CA GLN A 269 -9.61 -12.69 26.40
C GLN A 269 -10.49 -12.73 27.68
N LYS A 270 -10.47 -13.86 28.38
CA LYS A 270 -11.24 -14.02 29.62
C LYS A 270 -10.74 -13.12 30.76
N LEU A 271 -9.42 -12.97 30.88
CA LEU A 271 -8.79 -12.16 31.93
C LEU A 271 -8.68 -10.68 31.58
N GLY A 272 -8.99 -10.28 30.33
CA GLY A 272 -8.80 -8.92 29.85
C GLY A 272 -7.32 -8.51 29.72
N LYS A 273 -6.40 -9.46 29.63
CA LYS A 273 -4.95 -9.26 29.52
C LYS A 273 -4.45 -9.42 28.08
N ARG A 274 -3.33 -8.79 27.78
CA ARG A 274 -2.55 -9.02 26.56
C ARG A 274 -1.17 -9.53 26.95
N TYR A 275 -0.75 -10.65 26.34
CA TYR A 275 0.56 -11.23 26.56
C TYR A 275 1.55 -10.75 25.51
N ALA A 276 2.73 -10.33 25.94
CA ALA A 276 3.86 -10.00 25.10
C ALA A 276 5.01 -10.96 25.45
N THR A 277 5.36 -11.84 24.51
CA THR A 277 6.41 -12.83 24.72
C THR A 277 7.61 -12.50 23.81
N PRO A 278 8.79 -12.14 24.36
CA PRO A 278 10.01 -12.00 23.59
C PRO A 278 10.42 -13.31 22.92
N ILE A 279 11.18 -13.24 21.82
CA ILE A 279 11.52 -14.42 20.99
C ILE A 279 12.30 -15.49 21.78
N PHE A 280 13.21 -15.07 22.68
CA PHE A 280 14.07 -15.97 23.45
C PHE A 280 13.69 -16.09 24.93
N ASP A 281 12.63 -15.41 25.36
CA ASP A 281 12.09 -15.43 26.70
C ASP A 281 10.56 -15.60 26.63
N GLY A 282 10.15 -16.73 26.05
CA GLY A 282 8.74 -17.11 25.90
C GLY A 282 8.16 -17.73 27.15
N GLY A 283 6.85 -17.85 27.21
CA GLY A 283 6.14 -18.50 28.31
C GLY A 283 6.48 -20.00 28.40
N THR A 284 6.75 -20.48 29.59
CA THR A 284 6.94 -21.90 29.87
C THR A 284 5.60 -22.63 29.95
N GLU A 285 5.62 -23.96 29.82
CA GLU A 285 4.44 -24.79 29.94
C GLU A 285 3.69 -24.57 31.27
N ALA A 286 4.45 -24.45 32.36
CA ALA A 286 3.91 -24.23 33.69
C ALA A 286 3.19 -22.87 33.84
N GLU A 287 3.75 -21.82 33.25
CA GLU A 287 3.14 -20.48 33.23
C GLU A 287 1.84 -20.45 32.43
N VAL A 288 1.83 -21.13 31.27
CA VAL A 288 0.63 -21.26 30.44
C VAL A 288 -0.46 -22.00 31.17
N ALA A 289 -0.15 -23.10 31.84
CA ALA A 289 -1.08 -23.88 32.63
C ALA A 289 -1.64 -23.06 33.82
N ALA A 290 -0.78 -22.26 34.49
CA ALA A 290 -1.20 -21.36 35.56
C ALA A 290 -2.19 -20.28 35.10
N GLU A 291 -1.89 -19.63 33.95
CA GLU A 291 -2.80 -18.61 33.39
C GLU A 291 -4.15 -19.21 32.92
N LEU A 292 -4.17 -20.46 32.42
CA LEU A 292 -5.40 -21.18 32.09
C LEU A 292 -6.22 -21.46 33.31
N THR A 293 -5.60 -21.91 34.40
CA THR A 293 -6.25 -22.17 35.67
C THR A 293 -6.84 -20.90 36.25
N LEU A 294 -6.11 -19.77 36.20
CA LEU A 294 -6.59 -18.45 36.59
C LEU A 294 -7.81 -18.00 35.78
N ALA A 295 -7.84 -18.31 34.50
CA ALA A 295 -8.94 -17.99 33.60
C ALA A 295 -10.16 -18.95 33.76
N GLY A 296 -10.03 -20.02 34.54
CA GLY A 296 -11.07 -21.05 34.68
C GLY A 296 -11.33 -21.82 33.38
N LEU A 297 -10.27 -21.99 32.56
CA LEU A 297 -10.32 -22.71 31.29
C LEU A 297 -9.86 -24.17 31.46
N PRO A 298 -10.35 -25.10 30.63
CA PRO A 298 -9.91 -26.49 30.64
C PRO A 298 -8.44 -26.59 30.20
N ASP A 299 -7.80 -27.69 30.63
CA ASP A 299 -6.40 -28.00 30.29
C ASP A 299 -6.14 -27.89 28.78
N TRP A 300 -5.14 -27.09 28.43
CA TRP A 300 -4.74 -26.85 27.03
C TRP A 300 -5.87 -26.38 26.12
N GLY A 301 -6.90 -25.73 26.67
CA GLY A 301 -8.04 -25.21 25.91
C GLY A 301 -8.83 -26.33 25.21
N ARG A 302 -8.76 -27.57 25.68
CA ARG A 302 -9.52 -28.68 25.12
C ARG A 302 -10.96 -28.63 25.63
N THR A 303 -11.88 -28.39 24.72
CA THR A 303 -13.29 -28.36 24.98
C THR A 303 -14.09 -29.11 23.94
N TYR A 304 -15.29 -29.53 24.29
CA TYR A 304 -16.18 -30.14 23.31
C TYR A 304 -16.90 -29.06 22.53
N LEU A 305 -16.89 -29.23 21.22
CA LEU A 305 -17.65 -28.39 20.30
C LEU A 305 -18.89 -29.14 19.81
N TYR A 306 -19.85 -28.38 19.35
CA TYR A 306 -21.07 -28.88 18.73
C TYR A 306 -21.03 -28.53 17.23
N ASN A 307 -21.50 -29.47 16.40
CA ASN A 307 -21.56 -29.27 14.97
C ASN A 307 -22.69 -28.31 14.61
N GLY A 308 -22.40 -27.19 13.93
CA GLY A 308 -23.40 -26.19 13.56
C GLY A 308 -24.48 -26.71 12.62
N LEU A 309 -24.18 -27.73 11.80
CA LEU A 309 -25.16 -28.28 10.86
C LEU A 309 -26.13 -29.30 11.50
N THR A 310 -25.64 -30.15 12.41
CA THR A 310 -26.41 -31.25 12.99
C THR A 310 -26.80 -30.99 14.45
N GLY A 311 -26.08 -30.13 15.16
CA GLY A 311 -26.22 -29.91 16.58
C GLY A 311 -25.58 -30.97 17.45
N ASP A 312 -24.95 -32.01 16.87
CA ASP A 312 -24.31 -33.11 17.58
C ASP A 312 -23.01 -32.66 18.24
N LYS A 313 -22.75 -33.22 19.43
CA LYS A 313 -21.49 -33.03 20.13
C LYS A 313 -20.37 -33.77 19.43
N PHE A 314 -19.17 -33.18 19.32
CA PHE A 314 -18.00 -33.84 18.78
C PHE A 314 -17.55 -35.04 19.66
N ASP A 315 -17.09 -36.13 19.07
CA ASP A 315 -16.63 -37.32 19.77
C ASP A 315 -15.36 -37.07 20.60
N GLN A 316 -14.53 -36.13 20.17
CA GLN A 316 -13.25 -35.80 20.79
C GLN A 316 -13.21 -34.32 21.18
N PRO A 317 -12.59 -33.97 22.31
CA PRO A 317 -12.37 -32.58 22.67
C PRO A 317 -11.37 -31.93 21.72
N VAL A 318 -11.64 -30.70 21.32
CA VAL A 318 -10.85 -29.91 20.35
C VAL A 318 -10.18 -28.75 21.07
N THR A 319 -8.96 -28.43 20.73
CA THR A 319 -8.28 -27.22 21.21
C THR A 319 -8.90 -25.99 20.56
N VAL A 320 -9.44 -25.10 21.38
CA VAL A 320 -10.06 -23.84 20.97
C VAL A 320 -9.31 -22.68 21.61
N GLY A 321 -9.27 -21.55 20.97
CA GLY A 321 -8.66 -20.35 21.50
C GLY A 321 -8.61 -19.22 20.49
N ILE A 322 -7.78 -18.22 20.75
CA ILE A 322 -7.63 -17.05 19.89
C ILE A 322 -6.23 -17.00 19.31
N ILE A 323 -6.16 -16.96 18.01
CA ILE A 323 -4.90 -16.85 17.25
C ILE A 323 -4.92 -15.61 16.36
N TYR A 324 -3.75 -15.01 16.16
CA TYR A 324 -3.57 -13.87 15.27
C TYR A 324 -3.34 -14.36 13.84
N MET A 325 -4.32 -14.12 12.96
CA MET A 325 -4.27 -14.55 11.56
C MET A 325 -4.04 -13.36 10.62
N LEU A 326 -3.15 -13.55 9.67
CA LEU A 326 -2.76 -12.57 8.65
C LEU A 326 -3.31 -12.97 7.29
N LYS A 327 -3.95 -12.04 6.60
CA LYS A 327 -4.28 -12.19 5.17
C LYS A 327 -3.06 -11.79 4.36
N LEU A 328 -2.54 -12.70 3.55
CA LEU A 328 -1.37 -12.43 2.72
C LEU A 328 -1.75 -11.79 1.38
N GLY A 329 -0.83 -11.04 0.77
CA GLY A 329 -1.04 -10.38 -0.53
C GLY A 329 -1.17 -11.34 -1.73
N HIS A 330 -1.15 -12.66 -1.48
CA HIS A 330 -1.38 -13.67 -2.50
C HIS A 330 -2.88 -14.00 -2.63
N LEU A 331 -3.61 -13.09 -3.25
CA LEU A 331 -5.06 -13.23 -3.45
C LEU A 331 -5.36 -13.99 -4.73
N VAL A 332 -6.41 -14.81 -4.71
CA VAL A 332 -6.81 -15.63 -5.86
C VAL A 332 -7.18 -14.77 -7.09
N ASP A 333 -7.84 -13.63 -6.88
CA ASP A 333 -8.24 -12.73 -7.95
C ASP A 333 -7.03 -12.18 -8.75
N ASP A 334 -5.90 -11.98 -8.08
CA ASP A 334 -4.67 -11.51 -8.72
C ASP A 334 -3.94 -12.60 -9.50
N LYS A 335 -4.18 -13.88 -9.18
CA LYS A 335 -3.53 -15.03 -9.79
C LYS A 335 -4.38 -15.71 -10.85
N MET A 336 -5.69 -15.52 -10.82
CA MET A 336 -6.59 -16.09 -11.80
C MET A 336 -6.25 -15.53 -13.19
N HIS A 337 -6.05 -16.45 -14.14
CA HIS A 337 -5.72 -16.10 -15.51
C HIS A 337 -6.33 -17.12 -16.47
N ALA A 338 -6.89 -16.62 -17.58
CA ALA A 338 -7.40 -17.42 -18.66
C ALA A 338 -7.02 -16.77 -19.99
N ARG A 339 -6.86 -17.58 -21.02
CA ARG A 339 -6.56 -17.12 -22.38
C ARG A 339 -7.35 -17.93 -23.39
N SER A 340 -7.89 -17.26 -24.39
CA SER A 340 -8.38 -17.89 -25.63
C SER A 340 -7.43 -17.55 -26.77
N ILE A 341 -7.37 -16.31 -27.18
CA ILE A 341 -6.48 -15.75 -28.22
C ILE A 341 -5.64 -14.66 -27.57
N GLY A 342 -4.37 -14.55 -27.96
CA GLY A 342 -3.47 -13.54 -27.41
C GLY A 342 -2.20 -13.40 -28.23
N PRO A 343 -1.20 -12.68 -27.71
CA PRO A 343 0.06 -12.45 -28.40
C PRO A 343 0.91 -13.74 -28.52
N TYR A 344 1.66 -13.81 -29.59
CA TYR A 344 2.56 -14.92 -29.92
C TYR A 344 4.00 -14.42 -30.05
N SER A 345 4.98 -15.31 -29.85
CA SER A 345 6.37 -15.05 -30.13
C SER A 345 6.60 -14.79 -31.63
N LEU A 346 7.51 -13.90 -31.97
CA LEU A 346 7.79 -13.57 -33.37
C LEU A 346 8.50 -14.72 -34.11
N ILE A 347 9.40 -15.43 -33.45
CA ILE A 347 10.24 -16.47 -34.07
C ILE A 347 9.51 -17.80 -34.06
N THR A 348 9.17 -18.31 -32.90
CA THR A 348 8.58 -19.65 -32.75
C THR A 348 7.08 -19.70 -32.97
N GLN A 349 6.41 -18.55 -33.08
CA GLN A 349 4.95 -18.43 -33.19
C GLN A 349 4.18 -19.11 -32.05
N GLN A 350 4.83 -19.42 -30.95
CA GLN A 350 4.21 -19.99 -29.75
C GLN A 350 3.54 -18.92 -28.90
N PRO A 351 2.49 -19.23 -28.15
CA PRO A 351 1.89 -18.32 -27.19
C PRO A 351 2.92 -17.83 -26.18
N LEU A 352 2.90 -16.53 -25.89
CA LEU A 352 3.75 -15.98 -24.82
C LEU A 352 3.37 -16.58 -23.47
N GLY A 353 4.30 -16.59 -22.52
CA GLY A 353 4.08 -17.01 -21.14
C GLY A 353 3.76 -15.86 -20.20
N GLY A 354 3.07 -16.16 -19.08
CA GLY A 354 2.81 -15.22 -18.01
C GLY A 354 1.53 -14.40 -18.12
N LYS A 355 0.92 -14.12 -16.97
CA LYS A 355 -0.34 -13.36 -16.87
C LYS A 355 -0.22 -11.93 -17.42
N ALA A 356 0.91 -11.27 -17.15
CA ALA A 356 1.13 -9.87 -17.55
C ALA A 356 1.13 -9.67 -19.07
N GLN A 357 1.55 -10.68 -19.82
CA GLN A 357 1.61 -10.70 -21.28
C GLN A 357 0.37 -11.35 -21.92
N PHE A 358 -0.65 -11.62 -21.15
CA PHE A 358 -1.83 -12.38 -21.60
C PHE A 358 -1.41 -13.70 -22.23
N GLY A 359 -0.47 -14.41 -21.58
CA GLY A 359 0.14 -15.63 -22.07
C GLY A 359 -0.66 -16.88 -21.78
N GLY A 360 -0.26 -17.99 -22.43
CA GLY A 360 -0.82 -19.32 -22.21
C GLY A 360 -0.12 -20.08 -21.09
N GLN A 361 -0.70 -21.22 -20.73
CA GLN A 361 -0.09 -22.19 -19.83
C GLN A 361 0.96 -23.01 -20.57
N ARG A 362 2.06 -23.32 -19.88
CA ARG A 362 3.09 -24.20 -20.42
C ARG A 362 2.66 -25.65 -20.30
N PHE A 363 2.58 -26.34 -21.42
CA PHE A 363 2.45 -27.79 -21.46
C PHE A 363 3.87 -28.42 -21.57
N GLY A 364 4.40 -28.86 -20.43
CA GLY A 364 5.76 -29.29 -20.32
C GLY A 364 5.96 -30.76 -20.80
N GLU A 365 7.20 -31.22 -20.74
CA GLU A 365 7.57 -32.58 -21.16
C GLU A 365 6.85 -33.66 -20.33
N MET A 366 6.71 -33.44 -19.02
CA MET A 366 6.01 -34.41 -18.13
C MET A 366 4.52 -34.50 -18.46
N GLU A 367 3.87 -33.41 -18.82
CA GLU A 367 2.46 -33.39 -19.24
C GLU A 367 2.28 -34.15 -20.57
N VAL A 368 3.26 -34.07 -21.48
CA VAL A 368 3.28 -34.84 -22.72
C VAL A 368 3.34 -36.34 -22.40
N TRP A 369 4.21 -36.77 -21.50
CA TRP A 369 4.29 -38.17 -21.05
C TRP A 369 2.97 -38.69 -20.48
N ALA A 370 2.25 -37.84 -19.75
CA ALA A 370 0.94 -38.20 -19.22
C ALA A 370 -0.06 -38.51 -20.34
N LEU A 371 -0.10 -37.71 -21.40
CA LEU A 371 -0.97 -37.93 -22.55
C LEU A 371 -0.54 -39.17 -23.35
N GLU A 372 0.76 -39.40 -23.48
CA GLU A 372 1.29 -40.62 -24.10
C GLU A 372 0.84 -41.89 -23.32
N ALA A 373 0.91 -41.86 -21.99
CA ALA A 373 0.47 -42.94 -21.14
C ALA A 373 -1.02 -43.27 -21.28
N PHE A 374 -1.85 -42.27 -21.52
CA PHE A 374 -3.29 -42.46 -21.82
C PHE A 374 -3.58 -42.82 -23.28
N GLY A 375 -2.57 -42.83 -24.15
CA GLY A 375 -2.76 -43.09 -25.59
C GLY A 375 -3.55 -41.99 -26.33
N ALA A 376 -3.61 -40.79 -25.80
CA ALA A 376 -4.40 -39.67 -26.33
C ALA A 376 -3.64 -38.91 -27.44
N ALA A 377 -3.29 -39.58 -28.54
CA ALA A 377 -2.47 -39.03 -29.60
C ALA A 377 -3.10 -37.84 -30.32
N ASN A 378 -4.39 -37.85 -30.57
CA ASN A 378 -5.09 -36.75 -31.25
C ASN A 378 -5.13 -35.45 -30.40
N ILE A 379 -5.32 -35.59 -29.07
CA ILE A 379 -5.29 -34.47 -28.15
C ILE A 379 -3.88 -33.87 -28.07
N LEU A 380 -2.85 -34.75 -28.04
CA LEU A 380 -1.47 -34.30 -28.04
C LEU A 380 -1.12 -33.54 -29.33
N GLN A 381 -1.55 -34.05 -30.48
CA GLN A 381 -1.36 -33.35 -31.76
C GLN A 381 -2.06 -32.01 -31.78
N GLU A 382 -3.30 -31.91 -31.29
CA GLU A 382 -4.04 -30.65 -31.20
C GLU A 382 -3.33 -29.62 -30.29
N ILE A 383 -2.83 -30.04 -29.14
CA ILE A 383 -2.11 -29.17 -28.21
C ILE A 383 -0.83 -28.64 -28.82
N LEU A 384 -0.09 -29.48 -29.55
CA LEU A 384 1.20 -29.11 -30.15
C LEU A 384 1.07 -28.26 -31.41
N THR A 385 -0.04 -28.31 -32.13
CA THR A 385 -0.22 -27.67 -33.43
C THR A 385 -1.24 -26.54 -33.40
N VAL A 386 -2.53 -26.89 -33.49
CA VAL A 386 -3.65 -25.93 -33.66
C VAL A 386 -3.80 -24.99 -32.46
N LYS A 387 -3.50 -25.45 -31.26
CA LYS A 387 -3.54 -24.64 -30.05
C LYS A 387 -2.24 -23.86 -29.77
N SER A 388 -1.16 -24.14 -30.49
CA SER A 388 0.15 -23.55 -30.22
C SER A 388 0.69 -22.77 -31.42
N ASP A 389 1.50 -23.36 -32.28
CA ASP A 389 2.35 -22.68 -33.26
C ASP A 389 1.99 -22.91 -34.73
N ASP A 390 0.95 -23.66 -35.07
CA ASP A 390 0.39 -23.74 -36.43
C ASP A 390 -0.39 -22.45 -36.77
N VAL A 391 0.26 -21.50 -37.44
CA VAL A 391 -0.33 -20.17 -37.79
C VAL A 391 -1.60 -20.31 -38.63
N ILE A 392 -1.56 -21.15 -39.66
CA ILE A 392 -2.70 -21.34 -40.57
C ILE A 392 -3.78 -22.16 -39.89
N GLY A 393 -3.39 -23.23 -39.17
CA GLY A 393 -4.32 -24.08 -38.44
C GLY A 393 -5.09 -23.33 -37.36
N ARG A 394 -4.48 -22.40 -36.64
CA ARG A 394 -5.15 -21.56 -35.64
C ARG A 394 -6.32 -20.76 -36.26
N ALA A 395 -6.07 -20.10 -37.40
CA ALA A 395 -7.09 -19.28 -38.06
C ALA A 395 -8.26 -20.15 -38.56
N LYS A 396 -7.94 -21.27 -39.20
CA LYS A 396 -8.97 -22.23 -39.69
C LYS A 396 -9.76 -22.90 -38.54
N ALA A 397 -9.07 -23.22 -37.43
CA ALA A 397 -9.74 -23.76 -36.25
C ALA A 397 -10.74 -22.78 -35.64
N TYR A 398 -10.35 -21.52 -35.51
CA TYR A 398 -11.25 -20.47 -35.01
C TYR A 398 -12.47 -20.29 -35.93
N GLU A 399 -12.24 -20.28 -37.25
CA GLU A 399 -13.32 -20.23 -38.25
C GLU A 399 -14.28 -21.43 -38.14
N ALA A 400 -13.73 -22.63 -38.00
CA ALA A 400 -14.51 -23.85 -37.84
C ALA A 400 -15.36 -23.86 -36.57
N ILE A 401 -14.80 -23.38 -35.43
CA ILE A 401 -15.54 -23.21 -34.16
C ILE A 401 -16.73 -22.23 -34.33
N VAL A 402 -16.47 -21.09 -34.98
CA VAL A 402 -17.52 -20.07 -35.20
C VAL A 402 -18.62 -20.58 -36.13
N LYS A 403 -18.27 -21.36 -37.15
CA LYS A 403 -19.22 -21.95 -38.12
C LYS A 403 -19.88 -23.23 -37.62
N GLY A 404 -19.37 -23.88 -36.57
CA GLY A 404 -19.84 -25.15 -36.07
C GLY A 404 -19.40 -26.35 -36.97
N GLU A 405 -18.30 -26.21 -37.71
CA GLU A 405 -17.72 -27.20 -38.60
C GLU A 405 -16.71 -28.06 -37.83
N ASN A 406 -16.30 -29.18 -38.45
CA ASN A 406 -15.27 -30.06 -37.90
C ASN A 406 -13.89 -29.35 -37.90
N MET A 407 -13.07 -29.68 -36.91
CA MET A 407 -11.72 -29.15 -36.81
C MET A 407 -10.87 -29.53 -38.02
N PRO A 408 -10.08 -28.60 -38.57
CA PRO A 408 -9.23 -28.85 -39.72
C PRO A 408 -8.07 -29.78 -39.35
N LYS A 409 -7.52 -30.47 -40.36
CA LYS A 409 -6.28 -31.21 -40.18
C LYS A 409 -5.14 -30.26 -39.82
N PRO A 410 -4.30 -30.59 -38.82
CA PRO A 410 -3.18 -29.75 -38.42
C PRO A 410 -2.09 -29.76 -39.49
N ASN A 411 -1.36 -28.63 -39.57
CA ASN A 411 -0.17 -28.50 -40.41
C ASN A 411 1.12 -28.70 -39.56
N ILE A 412 2.26 -28.55 -40.20
CA ILE A 412 3.55 -28.61 -39.53
C ILE A 412 3.71 -27.43 -38.59
N PRO A 413 4.12 -27.65 -37.33
CA PRO A 413 4.40 -26.56 -36.37
C PRO A 413 5.51 -25.64 -36.86
N GLU A 414 5.35 -24.31 -36.66
CA GLU A 414 6.37 -23.34 -37.07
C GLU A 414 7.68 -23.50 -36.28
N SER A 415 7.64 -23.92 -35.04
CA SER A 415 8.83 -24.27 -34.25
C SER A 415 9.66 -25.39 -34.89
N PHE A 416 9.03 -26.33 -35.60
CA PHE A 416 9.73 -27.34 -36.35
C PHE A 416 10.45 -26.75 -37.58
N ASN A 417 9.84 -25.78 -38.28
CA ASN A 417 10.48 -25.05 -39.37
C ASN A 417 11.72 -24.29 -38.89
N VAL A 418 11.62 -23.67 -37.70
CA VAL A 418 12.77 -22.99 -37.06
C VAL A 418 13.89 -24.00 -36.80
N LEU A 419 13.57 -25.16 -36.24
CA LEU A 419 14.56 -26.23 -36.02
C LEU A 419 15.25 -26.67 -37.35
N ILE A 420 14.50 -26.83 -38.43
CA ILE A 420 15.06 -27.19 -39.76
C ILE A 420 16.01 -26.08 -40.20
N HIS A 421 15.65 -24.81 -40.05
CA HIS A 421 16.51 -23.68 -40.43
C HIS A 421 17.79 -23.66 -39.57
N GLU A 422 17.71 -23.91 -38.28
CA GLU A 422 18.87 -24.02 -37.40
C GLU A 422 19.81 -25.15 -37.81
N LEU A 423 19.24 -26.33 -38.11
CA LEU A 423 20.05 -27.48 -38.61
C LEU A 423 20.69 -27.19 -39.95
N ARG A 424 19.98 -26.52 -40.88
CA ARG A 424 20.59 -26.08 -42.16
C ARG A 424 21.70 -25.05 -41.93
N GLY A 425 21.55 -24.20 -40.91
CA GLY A 425 22.63 -23.26 -40.49
C GLY A 425 23.88 -24.00 -39.98
N LEU A 426 23.74 -25.24 -39.49
CA LEU A 426 24.82 -26.14 -39.12
C LEU A 426 25.33 -26.99 -40.32
N ALA A 427 24.96 -26.69 -41.55
CA ALA A 427 25.27 -27.38 -42.76
C ALA A 427 24.67 -28.83 -42.82
N LEU A 428 23.59 -29.09 -42.11
CA LEU A 428 22.84 -30.35 -42.20
C LEU A 428 21.63 -30.16 -43.12
N GLU A 429 21.52 -30.97 -44.18
CA GLU A 429 20.36 -30.96 -45.06
C GLU A 429 19.28 -31.89 -44.56
N ILE A 430 18.08 -31.32 -44.35
CA ILE A 430 16.91 -32.06 -43.97
C ILE A 430 15.83 -31.79 -45.02
N THR A 431 15.35 -32.88 -45.64
CA THR A 431 14.21 -32.88 -46.56
C THR A 431 13.03 -33.59 -45.92
N LEU A 432 11.84 -33.02 -46.04
CA LEU A 432 10.58 -33.64 -45.62
C LEU A 432 9.98 -34.32 -46.85
N GLU A 433 9.72 -35.61 -46.77
CA GLU A 433 9.03 -36.39 -47.82
C GLU A 433 7.50 -36.29 -47.66
#